data_9212339b3dc1dc56a1b1f9dbedeaf171
#
_entry.id   9212339b3dc1dc56a1b1f9dbedeaf171
#
_cell.length_a   1.000
_cell.length_b   1.000
_cell.length_c   1.000
_cell.angle_alpha   90.00
_cell.angle_beta   90.00
_cell.angle_gamma   90.00
#
_symmetry.space_group_name_H-M   'P 1'
#
loop_
_entity.id
_entity.type
_entity.pdbx_description
1 polymer ?
#
loop_
_entity_poly.entity_id
_entity_poly.type
_entity_poly.pdbx_seq_one_letter_code
_entity_poly.pdbx_strand_id
1 'polypeptide(L)'
;MGRITTIALCALLPALALAQVHPLERLIDASRGGAASPGLADLVTKTLSPHGGTAVWGQDFLFVTDLAPAPKSEPVSATQAGVSIDGQAPLAMQKIEGSNLWMRLVKMRTGVTHAYQYYADEKLIGKRSDVPGYNPDSYPKAGVPQGKLSAKQTITSKIYDGMKADFWYYASPGVDPNAPAPLMVWQDGQGLVAGDLSHLRLFTVTENLVAQKLIPPMVHVMIAPGFAPDGKAMRSIEYDTVSDRYDRFLMEEVLPEVEKAYKLRQDGYSRGIAGESSGGICSLNAAWFMPDKFARVHSTIGSYTSIQWRPEEKLDGGNLYPFMVRKMPKRNIRVWMSDGTDDLENTHGSWPLQAIQLANSLKMREYDFHFRFGVATHDSAQAAIDLPESLTWLWRGYDPAKTSEEFTMDPAEKDKPYYRVTISNREAW
;
A
#
# COMPACT_ATOMS: atom_id res chain seq x y z
N MET A 1 -70.83 17.95 -27.03
CA MET A 1 -69.48 18.55 -27.25
C MET A 1 -68.56 18.07 -26.13
N GLY A 2 -67.88 16.96 -26.36
CA GLY A 2 -66.96 16.39 -25.44
C GLY A 2 -65.53 16.87 -25.75
N ARG A 3 -64.82 17.43 -24.76
CA ARG A 3 -63.41 17.81 -24.89
C ARG A 3 -62.53 16.56 -24.62
N ILE A 4 -61.74 16.17 -25.59
CA ILE A 4 -60.72 15.15 -25.44
C ILE A 4 -59.48 15.85 -24.93
N THR A 5 -59.04 15.50 -23.69
CA THR A 5 -57.78 15.96 -23.09
C THR A 5 -56.69 14.97 -23.45
N THR A 6 -55.78 15.38 -24.31
CA THR A 6 -54.59 14.59 -24.69
C THR A 6 -53.55 14.72 -23.56
N ILE A 7 -53.27 13.61 -22.87
CA ILE A 7 -52.17 13.53 -21.90
C ILE A 7 -50.90 13.16 -22.66
N ALA A 8 -49.96 14.11 -22.78
CA ALA A 8 -48.63 13.86 -23.29
C ALA A 8 -47.79 13.10 -22.25
N LEU A 9 -47.52 11.84 -22.52
CA LEU A 9 -46.59 10.99 -21.73
C LEU A 9 -45.16 11.38 -22.08
N CYS A 10 -44.50 12.24 -21.28
CA CYS A 10 -43.07 12.46 -21.37
C CYS A 10 -42.34 11.23 -20.84
N ALA A 11 -41.85 10.40 -21.74
CA ALA A 11 -40.92 9.34 -21.40
C ALA A 11 -39.56 9.95 -21.00
N LEU A 12 -39.26 9.98 -19.70
CA LEU A 12 -37.92 10.22 -19.16
C LEU A 12 -37.05 9.01 -19.52
N LEU A 13 -36.28 9.14 -20.60
CA LEU A 13 -35.16 8.25 -20.86
C LEU A 13 -34.12 8.51 -19.77
N PRO A 14 -33.66 7.49 -19.02
CA PRO A 14 -32.53 7.67 -18.14
C PRO A 14 -31.31 8.03 -19.01
N ALA A 15 -30.70 9.18 -18.74
CA ALA A 15 -29.39 9.51 -19.28
C ALA A 15 -28.43 8.43 -18.80
N LEU A 16 -28.03 7.51 -19.72
CA LEU A 16 -26.87 6.66 -19.52
C LEU A 16 -25.67 7.61 -19.37
N ALA A 17 -25.23 7.82 -18.13
CA ALA A 17 -23.95 8.43 -17.88
C ALA A 17 -22.92 7.49 -18.55
N LEU A 18 -22.32 7.95 -19.65
CA LEU A 18 -21.17 7.29 -20.25
C LEU A 18 -20.12 7.20 -19.15
N ALA A 19 -19.82 6.00 -18.70
CA ALA A 19 -18.77 5.77 -17.71
C ALA A 19 -17.49 6.42 -18.26
N GLN A 20 -16.96 7.38 -17.53
CA GLN A 20 -15.73 8.06 -17.95
C GLN A 20 -14.61 7.04 -17.94
N VAL A 21 -13.94 6.84 -19.10
CA VAL A 21 -12.82 5.89 -19.25
C VAL A 21 -11.74 6.25 -18.22
N HIS A 22 -11.28 5.25 -17.50
CA HIS A 22 -10.28 5.43 -16.45
C HIS A 22 -8.99 6.08 -16.98
N PRO A 23 -8.33 7.02 -16.27
CA PRO A 23 -7.15 7.72 -16.80
C PRO A 23 -6.01 6.78 -17.23
N LEU A 24 -5.74 5.70 -16.45
CA LEU A 24 -4.72 4.70 -16.81
C LEU A 24 -5.12 3.90 -18.06
N GLU A 25 -6.38 3.50 -18.18
CA GLU A 25 -6.90 2.82 -19.37
C GLU A 25 -6.73 3.69 -20.61
N ARG A 26 -7.13 4.96 -20.52
CA ARG A 26 -6.96 5.94 -21.59
C ARG A 26 -5.50 6.11 -22.00
N LEU A 27 -4.57 6.14 -21.02
CA LEU A 27 -3.14 6.24 -21.30
C LEU A 27 -2.62 4.99 -22.01
N ILE A 28 -3.00 3.82 -21.56
CA ILE A 28 -2.64 2.54 -22.19
C ILE A 28 -3.18 2.49 -23.62
N ASP A 29 -4.44 2.86 -23.85
CA ASP A 29 -5.05 2.86 -25.18
C ASP A 29 -4.32 3.81 -26.15
N ALA A 30 -4.00 5.02 -25.69
CA ALA A 30 -3.20 5.96 -26.49
C ALA A 30 -1.82 5.40 -26.83
N SER A 31 -1.20 4.67 -25.88
CA SER A 31 0.15 4.09 -26.04
C SER A 31 0.18 2.93 -27.06
N ARG A 32 -0.95 2.27 -27.31
CA ARG A 32 -1.05 1.22 -28.36
C ARG A 32 -0.83 1.75 -29.77
N GLY A 33 -1.09 3.04 -29.99
CA GLY A 33 -0.77 3.73 -31.27
C GLY A 33 0.73 4.00 -31.46
N GLY A 34 1.57 3.69 -30.46
CA GLY A 34 3.02 3.92 -30.47
C GLY A 34 3.43 5.32 -30.02
N ALA A 35 4.73 5.58 -30.04
CA ALA A 35 5.34 6.81 -29.53
C ALA A 35 4.99 8.08 -30.31
N ALA A 36 4.50 7.94 -31.55
CA ALA A 36 4.01 9.03 -32.40
C ALA A 36 2.54 9.39 -32.17
N SER A 37 1.85 8.77 -31.20
CA SER A 37 0.44 9.06 -30.92
C SER A 37 0.26 10.54 -30.51
N PRO A 38 -0.65 11.28 -31.15
CA PRO A 38 -0.85 12.69 -30.86
C PRO A 38 -1.22 12.93 -29.38
N GLY A 39 -0.51 13.86 -28.74
CA GLY A 39 -0.78 14.25 -27.34
C GLY A 39 -0.34 13.22 -26.29
N LEU A 40 0.38 12.18 -26.67
CA LEU A 40 0.80 11.14 -25.73
C LEU A 40 1.70 11.67 -24.61
N ALA A 41 2.65 12.57 -24.93
CA ALA A 41 3.53 13.18 -23.93
C ALA A 41 2.75 13.97 -22.86
N ASP A 42 1.75 14.74 -23.26
CA ASP A 42 0.87 15.47 -22.35
C ASP A 42 0.03 14.52 -21.50
N LEU A 43 -0.45 13.44 -22.09
CA LEU A 43 -1.25 12.44 -21.38
C LEU A 43 -0.40 11.70 -20.33
N VAL A 44 0.85 11.34 -20.66
CA VAL A 44 1.83 10.78 -19.71
C VAL A 44 2.06 11.74 -18.55
N THR A 45 2.40 13.00 -18.84
CA THR A 45 2.67 14.02 -17.84
C THR A 45 1.49 14.24 -16.89
N LYS A 46 0.28 14.24 -17.41
CA LYS A 46 -0.95 14.42 -16.61
C LYS A 46 -1.32 13.20 -15.77
N THR A 47 -1.05 12.01 -16.27
CA THR A 47 -1.49 10.75 -15.64
C THR A 47 -0.43 10.18 -14.70
N LEU A 48 0.85 10.30 -15.05
CA LEU A 48 1.98 9.77 -14.29
C LEU A 48 2.80 10.91 -13.68
N SER A 49 3.75 11.42 -14.44
CA SER A 49 4.58 12.57 -14.04
C SER A 49 5.31 13.15 -15.26
N PRO A 50 5.92 14.36 -15.12
CA PRO A 50 6.81 14.93 -16.16
C PRO A 50 8.03 14.05 -16.50
N HIS A 51 8.44 13.19 -15.57
CA HIS A 51 9.58 12.27 -15.72
C HIS A 51 9.16 10.87 -16.18
N GLY A 52 7.88 10.64 -16.45
CA GLY A 52 7.34 9.34 -16.77
C GLY A 52 6.88 8.56 -15.52
N GLY A 53 7.04 7.26 -15.57
CA GLY A 53 6.58 6.31 -14.56
C GLY A 53 6.08 5.02 -15.20
N THR A 54 5.38 4.21 -14.46
CA THR A 54 4.73 2.99 -14.96
C THR A 54 3.22 3.12 -14.91
N ALA A 55 2.53 2.56 -15.93
CA ALA A 55 1.09 2.39 -15.92
C ALA A 55 0.74 0.94 -16.22
N VAL A 56 -0.27 0.41 -15.50
CA VAL A 56 -0.73 -0.97 -15.70
C VAL A 56 -2.25 -0.99 -15.81
N TRP A 57 -2.74 -1.60 -16.89
CA TRP A 57 -4.16 -1.87 -17.09
C TRP A 57 -4.37 -3.26 -17.67
N GLY A 58 -4.91 -4.17 -16.86
CA GLY A 58 -4.97 -5.58 -17.21
C GLY A 58 -3.57 -6.16 -17.43
N GLN A 59 -3.34 -6.74 -18.59
CA GLN A 59 -2.04 -7.30 -18.99
C GLN A 59 -1.12 -6.30 -19.71
N ASP A 60 -1.56 -5.08 -19.95
CA ASP A 60 -0.77 -4.06 -20.63
C ASP A 60 0.02 -3.22 -19.61
N PHE A 61 1.35 -3.27 -19.74
CA PHE A 61 2.30 -2.56 -18.88
C PHE A 61 3.05 -1.53 -19.73
N LEU A 62 2.91 -0.27 -19.36
CA LEU A 62 3.58 0.84 -19.99
C LEU A 62 4.73 1.32 -19.09
N PHE A 63 5.94 1.32 -19.63
CA PHE A 63 7.13 1.87 -19.03
C PHE A 63 7.48 3.18 -19.72
N VAL A 64 7.60 4.27 -18.97
CA VAL A 64 7.95 5.60 -19.50
C VAL A 64 9.02 6.23 -18.61
N THR A 65 10.05 6.80 -19.23
CA THR A 65 11.14 7.50 -18.51
C THR A 65 11.77 8.59 -19.39
N ASP A 66 12.27 9.63 -18.75
CA ASP A 66 13.15 10.63 -19.37
C ASP A 66 14.64 10.25 -19.22
N LEU A 67 14.95 9.07 -18.72
CA LEU A 67 16.28 8.53 -18.44
C LEU A 67 17.07 9.33 -17.38
N ALA A 68 16.43 10.19 -16.59
CA ALA A 68 17.10 10.85 -15.47
C ALA A 68 17.58 9.82 -14.44
N PRO A 69 18.82 9.90 -13.94
CA PRO A 69 19.38 8.94 -13.00
C PRO A 69 18.72 8.99 -11.60
N ALA A 70 18.07 10.11 -11.29
CA ALA A 70 17.30 10.29 -10.05
C ALA A 70 16.13 11.27 -10.30
N PRO A 71 15.09 11.28 -9.44
CA PRO A 71 14.02 12.25 -9.54
C PRO A 71 14.57 13.67 -9.55
N LYS A 72 14.12 14.51 -10.49
CA LYS A 72 14.56 15.89 -10.70
C LYS A 72 16.00 16.07 -11.20
N SER A 73 16.69 15.01 -11.62
CA SER A 73 17.96 15.13 -12.32
C SER A 73 17.72 15.55 -13.77
N GLU A 74 18.75 16.13 -14.41
CA GLU A 74 18.69 16.44 -15.83
C GLU A 74 18.57 15.15 -16.65
N PRO A 75 17.76 15.15 -17.74
CA PRO A 75 17.65 14.03 -18.64
C PRO A 75 19.00 13.61 -19.23
N VAL A 76 19.24 12.31 -19.32
CA VAL A 76 20.43 11.78 -19.97
C VAL A 76 20.27 11.88 -21.48
N SER A 77 21.21 12.52 -22.18
CA SER A 77 21.26 12.46 -23.62
C SER A 77 21.63 11.04 -24.05
N ALA A 78 20.72 10.38 -24.75
CA ALA A 78 20.93 9.02 -25.26
C ALA A 78 20.38 8.91 -26.69
N THR A 79 21.03 8.06 -27.47
CA THR A 79 20.59 7.71 -28.83
C THR A 79 19.66 6.50 -28.84
N GLN A 80 19.75 5.67 -27.82
CA GLN A 80 18.94 4.49 -27.60
C GLN A 80 18.55 4.38 -26.14
N ALA A 81 17.36 3.88 -25.90
CA ALA A 81 16.86 3.55 -24.56
C ALA A 81 16.32 2.13 -24.52
N GLY A 82 16.44 1.47 -23.39
CA GLY A 82 15.96 0.13 -23.17
C GLY A 82 15.36 -0.04 -21.77
N VAL A 83 14.48 -1.01 -21.62
CA VAL A 83 13.98 -1.50 -20.34
C VAL A 83 14.18 -3.00 -20.26
N SER A 84 14.95 -3.46 -19.27
CA SER A 84 15.04 -4.86 -18.88
C SER A 84 13.88 -5.17 -17.94
N ILE A 85 13.26 -6.33 -18.13
CA ILE A 85 12.15 -6.83 -17.30
C ILE A 85 12.53 -8.22 -16.84
N ASP A 86 12.39 -8.50 -15.54
CA ASP A 86 12.69 -9.78 -14.89
C ASP A 86 14.09 -10.33 -15.25
N GLY A 87 15.07 -9.41 -15.35
CA GLY A 87 16.46 -9.76 -15.68
C GLY A 87 16.72 -10.19 -17.13
N GLN A 88 15.72 -10.06 -18.00
CA GLN A 88 15.89 -10.37 -19.43
C GLN A 88 16.67 -9.26 -20.14
N ALA A 89 17.15 -9.56 -21.36
CA ALA A 89 17.81 -8.55 -22.20
C ALA A 89 16.92 -7.31 -22.40
N PRO A 90 17.49 -6.09 -22.41
CA PRO A 90 16.70 -4.88 -22.54
C PRO A 90 15.87 -4.84 -23.82
N LEU A 91 14.59 -4.57 -23.70
CA LEU A 91 13.69 -4.27 -24.80
C LEU A 91 13.88 -2.82 -25.24
N ALA A 92 14.07 -2.58 -26.54
CA ALA A 92 14.21 -1.24 -27.07
C ALA A 92 12.96 -0.39 -26.78
N MET A 93 13.16 0.83 -26.29
CA MET A 93 12.13 1.84 -26.08
C MET A 93 12.06 2.79 -27.26
N GLN A 94 10.91 3.42 -27.44
CA GLN A 94 10.67 4.41 -28.47
C GLN A 94 10.58 5.79 -27.84
N LYS A 95 11.22 6.81 -28.46
CA LYS A 95 11.13 8.19 -27.99
C LYS A 95 9.77 8.77 -28.37
N ILE A 96 9.05 9.30 -27.38
CA ILE A 96 7.75 9.96 -27.62
C ILE A 96 7.99 11.25 -28.37
N GLU A 97 7.31 11.44 -29.48
CA GLU A 97 7.47 12.60 -30.36
C GLU A 97 7.23 13.90 -29.60
N GLY A 98 8.09 14.91 -29.84
CA GLY A 98 8.02 16.22 -29.20
C GLY A 98 8.39 16.26 -27.72
N SER A 99 9.02 15.21 -27.17
CA SER A 99 9.39 15.14 -25.76
C SER A 99 10.77 14.52 -25.53
N ASN A 100 11.22 14.52 -24.26
CA ASN A 100 12.42 13.77 -23.80
C ASN A 100 12.04 12.38 -23.25
N LEU A 101 10.77 12.00 -23.29
CA LEU A 101 10.27 10.75 -22.76
C LEU A 101 10.49 9.58 -23.74
N TRP A 102 10.82 8.44 -23.18
CA TRP A 102 10.92 7.17 -23.87
C TRP A 102 9.87 6.23 -23.34
N MET A 103 9.27 5.41 -24.18
CA MET A 103 8.23 4.47 -23.80
C MET A 103 8.43 3.07 -24.33
N ARG A 104 7.92 2.10 -23.59
CA ARG A 104 7.71 0.73 -24.05
C ARG A 104 6.40 0.19 -23.46
N LEU A 105 5.51 -0.28 -24.33
CA LEU A 105 4.32 -1.04 -23.94
C LEU A 105 4.57 -2.53 -24.12
N VAL A 106 4.26 -3.34 -23.10
CA VAL A 106 4.49 -4.78 -23.08
C VAL A 106 3.29 -5.49 -22.46
N LYS A 107 2.94 -6.67 -22.97
CA LYS A 107 1.98 -7.56 -22.30
C LYS A 107 2.70 -8.48 -21.32
N MET A 108 2.23 -8.50 -20.07
CA MET A 108 2.83 -9.33 -19.02
C MET A 108 1.75 -9.98 -18.16
N ARG A 109 2.17 -10.95 -17.35
CA ARG A 109 1.29 -11.69 -16.43
C ARG A 109 0.83 -10.79 -15.28
N THR A 110 -0.42 -10.95 -14.86
CA THR A 110 -1.00 -10.33 -13.66
C THR A 110 -0.90 -11.27 -12.44
N GLY A 111 -1.12 -10.74 -11.24
CA GLY A 111 -1.03 -11.49 -9.99
C GLY A 111 0.41 -11.72 -9.50
N VAL A 112 1.40 -11.05 -10.10
CA VAL A 112 2.82 -11.12 -9.70
C VAL A 112 3.46 -9.75 -9.86
N THR A 113 4.61 -9.53 -9.18
CA THR A 113 5.49 -8.39 -9.45
C THR A 113 6.40 -8.70 -10.62
N HIS A 114 6.78 -7.65 -11.36
CA HIS A 114 7.82 -7.71 -12.37
C HIS A 114 8.89 -6.68 -12.04
N ALA A 115 10.13 -7.12 -11.95
CA ALA A 115 11.27 -6.22 -11.75
C ALA A 115 11.64 -5.55 -13.05
N TYR A 116 11.98 -4.26 -13.02
CA TYR A 116 12.43 -3.56 -14.21
C TYR A 116 13.60 -2.63 -13.92
N GLN A 117 14.38 -2.36 -14.98
CA GLN A 117 15.53 -1.45 -14.93
C GLN A 117 15.69 -0.77 -16.29
N TYR A 118 15.98 0.56 -16.29
CA TYR A 118 16.21 1.32 -17.51
C TYR A 118 17.68 1.33 -17.93
N TYR A 119 17.90 1.50 -19.24
CA TYR A 119 19.19 1.63 -19.88
C TYR A 119 19.20 2.80 -20.85
N ALA A 120 20.33 3.52 -20.92
CA ALA A 120 20.62 4.57 -21.88
C ALA A 120 21.94 4.21 -22.56
N ASP A 121 21.95 4.00 -23.87
CA ASP A 121 23.13 3.58 -24.63
C ASP A 121 23.91 2.43 -23.93
N GLU A 122 23.19 1.37 -23.56
CA GLU A 122 23.69 0.17 -22.85
C GLU A 122 24.11 0.37 -21.38
N LYS A 123 24.07 1.58 -20.85
CA LYS A 123 24.39 1.86 -19.45
C LYS A 123 23.14 1.84 -18.58
N LEU A 124 23.27 1.26 -17.39
CA LEU A 124 22.22 1.26 -16.38
C LEU A 124 21.87 2.68 -15.94
N ILE A 125 20.56 2.98 -15.87
CA ILE A 125 20.02 4.23 -15.36
C ILE A 125 19.12 3.98 -14.16
N GLY A 126 19.42 4.66 -13.05
CA GLY A 126 18.65 4.52 -11.80
C GLY A 126 18.84 3.18 -11.12
N LYS A 127 17.94 2.83 -10.22
CA LYS A 127 17.91 1.56 -9.51
C LYS A 127 16.87 0.61 -10.12
N ARG A 128 17.02 -0.68 -9.85
CA ARG A 128 15.97 -1.68 -10.10
C ARG A 128 14.73 -1.33 -9.25
N SER A 129 13.55 -1.46 -9.83
CA SER A 129 12.26 -1.27 -9.17
C SER A 129 11.30 -2.36 -9.62
N ASP A 130 10.20 -2.54 -8.88
CA ASP A 130 9.16 -3.47 -9.24
C ASP A 130 7.92 -2.75 -9.79
N VAL A 131 7.14 -3.43 -10.62
CA VAL A 131 5.84 -2.97 -11.10
C VAL A 131 4.79 -4.06 -10.80
N PRO A 132 3.63 -3.70 -10.23
CA PRO A 132 2.61 -4.68 -9.88
C PRO A 132 1.78 -5.11 -11.09
N GLY A 133 1.67 -6.42 -11.31
CA GLY A 133 0.64 -7.00 -12.15
C GLY A 133 -0.64 -7.17 -11.34
N TYR A 134 -1.45 -6.13 -11.24
CA TYR A 134 -2.61 -6.09 -10.35
C TYR A 134 -3.60 -7.23 -10.56
N ASN A 135 -4.20 -7.67 -9.47
CA ASN A 135 -5.31 -8.62 -9.46
C ASN A 135 -6.64 -7.97 -9.92
N PRO A 136 -7.64 -8.75 -10.37
CA PRO A 136 -8.92 -8.20 -10.86
C PRO A 136 -9.66 -7.31 -9.85
N ASP A 137 -9.50 -7.55 -8.54
CA ASP A 137 -10.13 -6.73 -7.50
C ASP A 137 -9.48 -5.36 -7.30
N SER A 138 -8.35 -5.12 -7.94
CA SER A 138 -7.69 -3.81 -7.96
C SER A 138 -8.17 -2.90 -9.11
N TYR A 139 -9.22 -3.29 -9.84
CA TYR A 139 -9.81 -2.49 -10.93
C TYR A 139 -11.27 -2.15 -10.63
N PRO A 140 -11.73 -0.94 -11.00
CA PRO A 140 -13.14 -0.57 -10.85
C PRO A 140 -14.07 -1.57 -11.54
N LYS A 141 -15.12 -1.98 -10.88
CA LYS A 141 -16.13 -2.88 -11.43
C LYS A 141 -17.45 -2.17 -11.64
N ALA A 142 -18.09 -2.42 -12.78
CA ALA A 142 -19.41 -1.84 -13.06
C ALA A 142 -20.43 -2.23 -12.00
N GLY A 143 -21.20 -1.24 -11.53
CA GLY A 143 -22.23 -1.45 -10.51
C GLY A 143 -21.74 -1.53 -9.07
N VAL A 144 -20.43 -1.49 -8.82
CA VAL A 144 -19.89 -1.39 -7.45
C VAL A 144 -19.98 0.07 -6.99
N PRO A 145 -20.65 0.35 -5.85
CA PRO A 145 -20.73 1.70 -5.31
C PRO A 145 -19.34 2.20 -4.87
N GLN A 146 -19.12 3.50 -5.01
CA GLN A 146 -17.92 4.15 -4.50
C GLN A 146 -18.12 4.68 -3.09
N GLY A 147 -17.04 4.73 -2.30
CA GLY A 147 -17.02 5.31 -0.98
C GLY A 147 -16.84 6.83 -1.02
N LYS A 148 -16.58 7.41 0.15
CA LYS A 148 -16.48 8.87 0.30
C LYS A 148 -15.19 9.27 0.99
N LEU A 149 -14.31 9.97 0.26
CA LEU A 149 -13.07 10.55 0.78
C LEU A 149 -13.35 11.94 1.37
N SER A 150 -12.79 12.22 2.54
CA SER A 150 -12.81 13.54 3.16
C SER A 150 -11.88 14.53 2.44
N ALA A 151 -12.09 15.82 2.68
CA ALA A 151 -11.03 16.79 2.45
C ALA A 151 -9.83 16.52 3.39
N LYS A 152 -8.65 17.04 3.01
CA LYS A 152 -7.47 17.01 3.86
C LYS A 152 -7.73 17.71 5.19
N GLN A 153 -7.34 17.06 6.27
CA GLN A 153 -7.32 17.60 7.62
C GLN A 153 -5.86 17.82 8.05
N THR A 154 -5.61 18.76 8.93
CA THR A 154 -4.29 18.98 9.53
C THR A 154 -4.43 19.05 11.03
N ILE A 155 -3.62 18.30 11.75
CA ILE A 155 -3.56 18.33 13.21
C ILE A 155 -2.23 18.88 13.70
N THR A 156 -2.26 19.60 14.83
CA THR A 156 -1.07 19.98 15.57
C THR A 156 -1.00 19.15 16.85
N SER A 157 -0.02 18.25 16.91
CA SER A 157 0.13 17.29 17.99
C SER A 157 0.73 17.94 19.24
N LYS A 158 0.12 17.69 20.38
CA LYS A 158 0.68 17.96 21.70
C LYS A 158 1.65 16.86 22.15
N ILE A 159 1.34 15.60 21.78
CA ILE A 159 2.14 14.42 22.07
C ILE A 159 3.52 14.50 21.41
N TYR A 160 3.58 15.10 20.22
CA TYR A 160 4.81 15.35 19.46
C TYR A 160 5.20 16.84 19.45
N ASP A 161 5.00 17.56 20.53
CA ASP A 161 5.54 18.89 20.82
C ASP A 161 5.31 19.92 19.71
N GLY A 162 4.09 19.97 19.15
CA GLY A 162 3.71 20.94 18.10
C GLY A 162 3.95 20.43 16.67
N MET A 163 4.30 19.16 16.48
CA MET A 163 4.35 18.52 15.17
C MET A 163 3.03 18.71 14.42
N LYS A 164 3.10 19.02 13.12
CA LYS A 164 1.93 19.08 12.24
C LYS A 164 1.90 17.86 11.33
N ALA A 165 0.76 17.19 11.28
CA ALA A 165 0.51 16.04 10.40
C ALA A 165 -0.79 16.23 9.64
N ASP A 166 -0.80 15.84 8.36
CA ASP A 166 -2.00 15.81 7.53
C ASP A 166 -2.63 14.41 7.58
N PHE A 167 -3.96 14.37 7.56
CA PHE A 167 -4.68 13.10 7.47
C PHE A 167 -5.96 13.25 6.66
N TRP A 168 -6.48 12.11 6.22
CA TRP A 168 -7.74 11.96 5.50
C TRP A 168 -8.49 10.77 6.08
N TYR A 169 -9.79 10.73 5.88
CA TYR A 169 -10.57 9.53 6.13
C TYR A 169 -11.46 9.21 4.93
N TYR A 170 -11.63 7.94 4.69
CA TYR A 170 -12.44 7.40 3.61
C TYR A 170 -13.46 6.42 4.21
N ALA A 171 -14.74 6.67 3.99
CA ALA A 171 -15.81 5.76 4.37
C ALA A 171 -16.17 4.89 3.16
N SER A 172 -15.98 3.57 3.29
CA SER A 172 -16.37 2.63 2.23
C SER A 172 -17.89 2.58 2.06
N PRO A 173 -18.38 2.08 0.91
CA PRO A 173 -19.81 1.87 0.73
C PRO A 173 -20.43 1.04 1.87
N GLY A 174 -21.63 1.42 2.30
CA GLY A 174 -22.35 0.73 3.38
C GLY A 174 -22.00 1.20 4.80
N VAL A 175 -21.06 2.12 4.98
CA VAL A 175 -20.82 2.76 6.30
C VAL A 175 -21.97 3.69 6.64
N ASP A 176 -22.63 3.45 7.79
CA ASP A 176 -23.58 4.36 8.40
C ASP A 176 -22.85 5.29 9.38
N PRO A 177 -22.87 6.62 9.21
CA PRO A 177 -22.18 7.53 10.12
C PRO A 177 -22.74 7.50 11.55
N ASN A 178 -23.97 7.00 11.74
CA ASN A 178 -24.63 6.91 13.05
C ASN A 178 -24.41 5.59 13.77
N ALA A 179 -23.85 4.57 13.09
CA ALA A 179 -23.51 3.27 13.67
C ALA A 179 -21.99 3.09 13.83
N PRO A 180 -21.51 2.44 14.89
CA PRO A 180 -20.07 2.21 15.07
C PRO A 180 -19.49 1.35 13.94
N ALA A 181 -18.61 1.91 13.12
CA ALA A 181 -17.94 1.26 12.01
C ALA A 181 -16.57 0.67 12.40
N PRO A 182 -16.14 -0.46 11.82
CA PRO A 182 -14.76 -0.91 11.86
C PRO A 182 -13.80 0.15 11.31
N LEU A 183 -12.54 0.07 11.72
CA LEU A 183 -11.50 1.04 11.39
C LEU A 183 -10.26 0.34 10.80
N MET A 184 -9.66 0.96 9.80
CA MET A 184 -8.32 0.63 9.34
C MET A 184 -7.48 1.91 9.25
N VAL A 185 -6.35 1.98 9.96
CA VAL A 185 -5.42 3.12 9.92
C VAL A 185 -4.26 2.80 8.98
N TRP A 186 -3.86 3.75 8.14
CA TRP A 186 -2.82 3.60 7.13
C TRP A 186 -1.76 4.66 7.31
N GLN A 187 -0.51 4.24 7.49
CA GLN A 187 0.66 5.12 7.50
C GLN A 187 1.02 5.56 6.07
N ASP A 188 1.78 6.64 5.95
CA ASP A 188 2.16 7.27 4.67
C ASP A 188 0.95 7.59 3.77
N GLY A 189 -0.14 8.00 4.41
CA GLY A 189 -1.48 8.17 3.83
C GLY A 189 -1.56 9.10 2.63
N GLN A 190 -0.62 10.06 2.49
CA GLN A 190 -0.54 10.96 1.34
C GLN A 190 -0.35 10.20 0.01
N GLY A 191 0.25 9.02 0.02
CA GLY A 191 0.41 8.15 -1.14
C GLY A 191 -0.85 7.40 -1.54
N LEU A 192 -1.86 7.35 -0.66
CA LEU A 192 -3.06 6.53 -0.85
C LEU A 192 -4.28 7.34 -1.33
N VAL A 193 -4.27 8.65 -1.14
CA VAL A 193 -5.45 9.50 -1.40
C VAL A 193 -5.65 9.85 -2.88
N ALA A 194 -4.76 9.43 -3.77
CA ALA A 194 -4.91 9.58 -5.21
C ALA A 194 -5.91 8.58 -5.84
N GLY A 195 -6.63 7.80 -5.02
CA GLY A 195 -7.60 6.81 -5.51
C GLY A 195 -6.93 5.73 -6.36
N ASP A 196 -7.49 5.46 -7.54
CA ASP A 196 -6.98 4.42 -8.46
C ASP A 196 -5.62 4.75 -9.09
N LEU A 197 -5.14 5.97 -8.93
CA LEU A 197 -3.78 6.36 -9.30
C LEU A 197 -2.77 6.10 -8.17
N SER A 198 -3.24 5.77 -6.96
CA SER A 198 -2.35 5.34 -5.88
C SER A 198 -1.79 3.94 -6.17
N HIS A 199 -0.60 3.69 -5.64
CA HIS A 199 0.08 2.41 -5.85
C HIS A 199 -0.70 1.20 -5.31
N LEU A 200 -1.43 1.33 -4.18
CA LEU A 200 -2.24 0.25 -3.62
C LEU A 200 -3.64 0.13 -4.21
N ARG A 201 -4.17 1.16 -4.86
CA ARG A 201 -5.58 1.22 -5.30
C ARG A 201 -6.55 0.89 -4.16
N LEU A 202 -6.23 1.38 -2.96
CA LEU A 202 -6.90 1.01 -1.71
C LEU A 202 -8.42 1.14 -1.77
N PHE A 203 -8.94 2.22 -2.35
CA PHE A 203 -10.38 2.49 -2.37
C PHE A 203 -11.11 1.50 -3.26
N THR A 204 -10.61 1.28 -4.47
CA THR A 204 -11.17 0.30 -5.42
C THR A 204 -11.14 -1.12 -4.87
N VAL A 205 -10.02 -1.54 -4.26
CA VAL A 205 -9.93 -2.84 -3.60
C VAL A 205 -10.98 -2.96 -2.48
N THR A 206 -11.06 -1.95 -1.61
CA THR A 206 -12.03 -1.94 -0.52
C THR A 206 -13.47 -2.02 -1.03
N GLU A 207 -13.82 -1.21 -2.03
CA GLU A 207 -15.16 -1.19 -2.65
C GLU A 207 -15.56 -2.55 -3.21
N ASN A 208 -14.64 -3.17 -3.98
CA ASN A 208 -14.86 -4.49 -4.55
C ASN A 208 -15.02 -5.58 -3.48
N LEU A 209 -14.18 -5.58 -2.44
CA LEU A 209 -14.24 -6.58 -1.37
C LEU A 209 -15.49 -6.40 -0.48
N VAL A 210 -15.92 -5.17 -0.21
CA VAL A 210 -17.17 -4.87 0.51
C VAL A 210 -18.37 -5.33 -0.31
N ALA A 211 -18.40 -5.05 -1.62
CA ALA A 211 -19.48 -5.50 -2.51
C ALA A 211 -19.58 -7.03 -2.56
N GLN A 212 -18.45 -7.73 -2.48
CA GLN A 212 -18.36 -9.19 -2.40
C GLN A 212 -18.62 -9.74 -0.98
N LYS A 213 -18.78 -8.89 0.04
CA LYS A 213 -18.92 -9.26 1.45
C LYS A 213 -17.73 -10.05 2.01
N LEU A 214 -16.55 -9.82 1.46
CA LEU A 214 -15.29 -10.44 1.93
C LEU A 214 -14.69 -9.68 3.12
N ILE A 215 -14.95 -8.38 3.20
CA ILE A 215 -14.61 -7.54 4.35
C ILE A 215 -15.84 -6.71 4.77
N PRO A 216 -15.93 -6.25 6.03
CA PRO A 216 -17.00 -5.38 6.45
C PRO A 216 -16.87 -3.97 5.84
N PRO A 217 -17.99 -3.21 5.69
CA PRO A 217 -17.90 -1.78 5.50
C PRO A 217 -17.11 -1.14 6.64
N MET A 218 -16.16 -0.25 6.32
CA MET A 218 -15.25 0.34 7.31
C MET A 218 -14.82 1.77 6.97
N VAL A 219 -14.31 2.45 7.97
CA VAL A 219 -13.63 3.74 7.80
C VAL A 219 -12.13 3.49 7.70
N HIS A 220 -11.48 4.01 6.65
CA HIS A 220 -10.03 4.08 6.53
C HIS A 220 -9.55 5.46 6.96
N VAL A 221 -8.52 5.53 7.78
CA VAL A 221 -7.84 6.78 8.15
C VAL A 221 -6.42 6.73 7.59
N MET A 222 -6.09 7.64 6.68
CA MET A 222 -4.80 7.74 6.03
C MET A 222 -4.05 8.91 6.63
N ILE A 223 -2.87 8.68 7.21
CA ILE A 223 -2.08 9.68 7.94
C ILE A 223 -0.72 9.85 7.26
N ALA A 224 -0.40 11.09 6.91
CA ALA A 224 0.94 11.45 6.48
C ALA A 224 1.86 11.64 7.70
N PRO A 225 3.14 11.29 7.59
CA PRO A 225 4.09 11.63 8.65
C PRO A 225 4.19 13.14 8.84
N GLY A 226 4.40 13.56 10.08
CA GLY A 226 4.41 14.94 10.47
C GLY A 226 5.74 15.66 10.25
N PHE A 227 5.67 16.96 10.47
CA PHE A 227 6.84 17.86 10.52
C PHE A 227 6.87 18.58 11.85
N ALA A 228 8.02 18.60 12.49
CA ALA A 228 8.26 19.40 13.70
C ALA A 228 8.11 20.90 13.41
N PRO A 229 7.95 21.76 14.42
CA PRO A 229 7.80 23.21 14.23
C PRO A 229 8.99 23.87 13.48
N ASP A 230 10.17 23.27 13.55
CA ASP A 230 11.38 23.69 12.82
C ASP A 230 11.44 23.17 11.37
N GLY A 231 10.40 22.46 10.91
CA GLY A 231 10.31 21.86 9.58
C GLY A 231 11.00 20.51 9.41
N LYS A 232 11.56 19.93 10.49
CA LYS A 232 12.20 18.61 10.44
C LYS A 232 11.14 17.52 10.25
N ALA A 233 11.41 16.61 9.29
CA ALA A 233 10.55 15.42 9.08
C ALA A 233 10.61 14.49 10.30
N MET A 234 9.42 14.03 10.73
CA MET A 234 9.28 13.24 11.95
C MET A 234 9.01 11.74 11.66
N ARG A 235 8.91 11.33 10.39
CA ARG A 235 8.49 9.96 10.01
C ARG A 235 9.21 8.85 10.78
N SER A 236 10.53 8.90 10.85
CA SER A 236 11.28 7.84 11.56
C SER A 236 11.08 7.90 13.07
N ILE A 237 10.91 9.09 13.65
CA ILE A 237 10.65 9.27 15.08
C ILE A 237 9.24 8.76 15.42
N GLU A 238 8.25 9.02 14.55
CA GLU A 238 6.88 8.56 14.74
C GLU A 238 6.78 7.04 14.57
N TYR A 239 7.41 6.48 13.54
CA TYR A 239 7.14 5.13 13.08
C TYR A 239 8.13 4.08 13.58
N ASP A 240 9.44 4.38 13.61
CA ASP A 240 10.47 3.40 13.95
C ASP A 240 10.78 3.34 15.44
N THR A 241 10.21 4.24 16.26
CA THR A 241 10.42 4.23 17.71
C THR A 241 9.57 3.13 18.36
N VAL A 242 10.20 2.23 19.12
CA VAL A 242 9.53 1.14 19.83
C VAL A 242 8.90 1.69 21.11
N SER A 243 7.72 2.24 21.01
CA SER A 243 6.95 2.82 22.14
C SER A 243 5.47 2.95 21.80
N ASP A 244 4.65 3.31 22.80
CA ASP A 244 3.22 3.61 22.64
C ASP A 244 2.93 5.06 22.21
N ARG A 245 3.96 5.88 21.97
CA ARG A 245 3.79 7.32 21.73
C ARG A 245 2.92 7.60 20.51
N TYR A 246 3.14 6.84 19.42
CA TYR A 246 2.35 6.98 18.20
C TYR A 246 0.89 6.53 18.42
N ASP A 247 0.68 5.48 19.20
CA ASP A 247 -0.67 5.00 19.51
C ASP A 247 -1.47 6.03 20.28
N ARG A 248 -0.81 6.70 21.26
CA ARG A 248 -1.46 7.81 21.97
C ARG A 248 -1.78 8.97 21.05
N PHE A 249 -0.89 9.31 20.12
CA PHE A 249 -1.18 10.31 19.09
C PHE A 249 -2.42 9.96 18.26
N LEU A 250 -2.54 8.69 17.81
CA LEU A 250 -3.72 8.22 17.11
C LEU A 250 -4.98 8.32 17.99
N MET A 251 -4.91 7.77 19.19
CA MET A 251 -6.08 7.60 20.05
C MET A 251 -6.56 8.90 20.70
N GLU A 252 -5.65 9.79 21.06
CA GLU A 252 -5.96 10.99 21.82
C GLU A 252 -6.15 12.23 20.92
N GLU A 253 -5.56 12.23 19.70
CA GLU A 253 -5.54 13.42 18.86
C GLU A 253 -6.19 13.20 17.49
N VAL A 254 -5.85 12.12 16.75
CA VAL A 254 -6.32 11.93 15.37
C VAL A 254 -7.73 11.35 15.31
N LEU A 255 -7.97 10.22 15.98
CA LEU A 255 -9.25 9.51 15.90
C LEU A 255 -10.41 10.32 16.46
N PRO A 256 -10.28 11.13 17.51
CA PRO A 256 -11.36 12.04 17.96
C PRO A 256 -11.81 13.03 16.89
N GLU A 257 -10.92 13.47 15.98
CA GLU A 257 -11.31 14.33 14.86
C GLU A 257 -12.15 13.57 13.82
N VAL A 258 -11.80 12.31 13.54
CA VAL A 258 -12.58 11.43 12.65
C VAL A 258 -13.94 11.11 13.25
N GLU A 259 -14.03 10.94 14.57
CA GLU A 259 -15.27 10.61 15.29
C GLU A 259 -16.31 11.75 15.27
N LYS A 260 -15.92 12.96 14.89
CA LYS A 260 -16.88 14.04 14.59
C LYS A 260 -17.74 13.75 13.35
N ALA A 261 -17.24 12.92 12.43
CA ALA A 261 -17.92 12.58 11.18
C ALA A 261 -18.53 11.16 11.18
N TYR A 262 -17.84 10.20 11.79
CA TYR A 262 -18.25 8.79 11.81
C TYR A 262 -18.02 8.19 13.19
N LYS A 263 -19.01 7.46 13.70
CA LYS A 263 -18.81 6.66 14.91
C LYS A 263 -17.89 5.50 14.61
N LEU A 264 -16.87 5.26 15.45
CA LEU A 264 -15.91 4.18 15.29
C LEU A 264 -16.09 3.13 16.39
N ARG A 265 -15.88 1.86 16.04
CA ARG A 265 -15.73 0.76 17.02
C ARG A 265 -14.53 1.06 17.91
N GLN A 266 -14.63 0.76 19.22
CA GLN A 266 -13.60 1.10 20.21
C GLN A 266 -12.72 -0.09 20.61
N ASP A 267 -13.09 -1.28 20.17
CA ASP A 267 -12.39 -2.53 20.48
C ASP A 267 -11.31 -2.87 19.44
N GLY A 268 -10.20 -3.49 19.86
CA GLY A 268 -9.12 -3.88 18.97
C GLY A 268 -9.52 -4.93 17.92
N TYR A 269 -10.51 -5.77 18.22
CA TYR A 269 -11.06 -6.75 17.29
C TYR A 269 -11.61 -6.11 16.01
N SER A 270 -12.15 -4.90 16.14
CA SER A 270 -12.76 -4.14 15.02
C SER A 270 -11.81 -3.10 14.43
N ARG A 271 -10.54 -3.07 14.82
CA ARG A 271 -9.56 -2.09 14.35
C ARG A 271 -8.31 -2.74 13.79
N GLY A 272 -7.93 -2.29 12.61
CA GLY A 272 -6.68 -2.65 11.96
C GLY A 272 -5.77 -1.44 11.75
N ILE A 273 -4.49 -1.74 11.53
CA ILE A 273 -3.46 -0.75 11.26
C ILE A 273 -2.48 -1.29 10.22
N ALA A 274 -2.07 -0.46 9.28
CA ALA A 274 -1.36 -0.88 8.08
C ALA A 274 -0.26 0.10 7.68
N GLY A 275 0.82 -0.42 7.13
CA GLY A 275 1.87 0.39 6.54
C GLY A 275 3.00 -0.42 5.93
N GLU A 276 3.89 0.30 5.26
CA GLU A 276 5.05 -0.23 4.54
C GLU A 276 6.33 0.34 5.14
N SER A 277 7.40 -0.44 5.15
CA SER A 277 8.72 -0.01 5.65
C SER A 277 8.62 0.44 7.13
N SER A 278 9.00 1.69 7.43
CA SER A 278 8.77 2.28 8.76
C SER A 278 7.29 2.24 9.16
N GLY A 279 6.36 2.41 8.21
CA GLY A 279 4.92 2.23 8.46
C GLY A 279 4.55 0.80 8.85
N GLY A 280 5.28 -0.20 8.34
CA GLY A 280 5.09 -1.60 8.68
C GLY A 280 5.45 -1.92 10.13
N ILE A 281 6.59 -1.44 10.61
CA ILE A 281 6.94 -1.57 12.05
C ILE A 281 6.00 -0.75 12.93
N CYS A 282 5.61 0.46 12.51
CA CYS A 282 4.65 1.30 13.21
C CYS A 282 3.32 0.56 13.45
N SER A 283 2.86 -0.20 12.43
CA SER A 283 1.65 -1.01 12.53
C SER A 283 1.76 -2.12 13.57
N LEU A 284 2.92 -2.78 13.65
CA LEU A 284 3.16 -3.78 14.70
C LEU A 284 3.32 -3.13 16.07
N ASN A 285 4.00 -1.96 16.18
CA ASN A 285 4.11 -1.18 17.42
C ASN A 285 2.72 -0.94 18.01
N ALA A 286 1.80 -0.41 17.22
CA ALA A 286 0.45 -0.08 17.68
C ALA A 286 -0.26 -1.30 18.29
N ALA A 287 -0.27 -2.42 17.58
CA ALA A 287 -0.90 -3.64 18.06
C ALA A 287 -0.13 -4.28 19.23
N TRP A 288 1.17 -4.04 19.34
CA TRP A 288 2.00 -4.57 20.43
C TRP A 288 1.75 -3.85 21.75
N PHE A 289 1.67 -2.52 21.71
CA PHE A 289 1.49 -1.71 22.91
C PHE A 289 0.02 -1.54 23.29
N MET A 290 -0.89 -1.49 22.32
CA MET A 290 -2.34 -1.31 22.53
C MET A 290 -3.18 -2.38 21.80
N PRO A 291 -3.01 -3.69 22.13
CA PRO A 291 -3.75 -4.76 21.44
C PRO A 291 -5.27 -4.71 21.67
N ASP A 292 -5.72 -4.03 22.73
CA ASP A 292 -7.13 -3.73 22.98
C ASP A 292 -7.70 -2.63 22.08
N LYS A 293 -6.83 -1.87 21.39
CA LYS A 293 -7.18 -0.81 20.43
C LYS A 293 -6.93 -1.18 18.99
N PHE A 294 -5.89 -1.97 18.72
CA PHE A 294 -5.52 -2.44 17.39
C PHE A 294 -5.11 -3.91 17.46
N ALA A 295 -5.89 -4.80 16.83
CA ALA A 295 -5.57 -6.23 16.88
C ALA A 295 -5.35 -6.86 15.50
N ARG A 296 -5.47 -6.08 14.41
CA ARG A 296 -5.22 -6.54 13.02
C ARG A 296 -4.09 -5.71 12.42
N VAL A 297 -3.00 -6.36 12.09
CA VAL A 297 -1.77 -5.72 11.59
C VAL A 297 -1.54 -6.11 10.14
N HIS A 298 -1.34 -5.11 9.28
CA HIS A 298 -0.86 -5.27 7.91
C HIS A 298 0.50 -4.61 7.79
N SER A 299 1.56 -5.40 7.73
CA SER A 299 2.95 -4.92 7.71
C SER A 299 3.67 -5.48 6.50
N THR A 300 4.02 -4.63 5.54
CA THR A 300 4.75 -5.03 4.34
C THR A 300 6.11 -4.37 4.32
N ILE A 301 7.15 -5.13 3.91
CA ILE A 301 8.55 -4.67 3.90
C ILE A 301 8.94 -3.93 5.19
N GLY A 302 8.50 -4.46 6.35
CA GLY A 302 8.55 -3.77 7.62
C GLY A 302 9.98 -3.53 8.13
N SER A 303 10.27 -2.32 8.60
CA SER A 303 11.60 -1.93 9.12
C SER A 303 11.89 -2.53 10.50
N TYR A 304 11.87 -3.85 10.62
CA TYR A 304 12.26 -4.56 11.86
C TYR A 304 13.78 -4.53 12.07
N THR A 305 14.37 -3.37 11.85
CA THR A 305 15.81 -3.12 11.83
C THR A 305 16.21 -2.08 12.88
N SER A 306 17.48 -1.71 12.95
CA SER A 306 18.02 -0.86 14.00
C SER A 306 17.92 0.66 13.73
N ILE A 307 16.94 1.14 12.93
CA ILE A 307 16.85 2.56 12.53
C ILE A 307 16.87 3.49 13.75
N GLN A 308 16.10 3.20 14.80
CA GLN A 308 16.04 4.03 16.02
C GLN A 308 16.82 3.44 17.19
N TRP A 309 17.62 2.41 16.97
CA TRP A 309 18.44 1.84 18.05
C TRP A 309 19.58 2.80 18.41
N ARG A 310 19.55 3.31 19.62
CA ARG A 310 20.54 4.23 20.20
C ARG A 310 20.85 3.82 21.62
N PRO A 311 21.81 2.93 21.85
CA PRO A 311 22.08 2.36 23.16
C PRO A 311 22.49 3.41 24.20
N GLU A 312 23.18 4.48 23.79
CA GLU A 312 23.59 5.58 24.67
C GLU A 312 22.38 6.35 25.21
N GLU A 313 21.30 6.44 24.43
CA GLU A 313 20.03 7.07 24.82
C GLU A 313 19.04 6.07 25.42
N LYS A 314 19.42 4.78 25.51
CA LYS A 314 18.55 3.66 25.93
C LYS A 314 17.28 3.55 25.07
N LEU A 315 17.41 3.83 23.77
CA LEU A 315 16.34 3.67 22.79
C LEU A 315 16.47 2.33 22.09
N ASP A 316 15.37 1.61 22.06
CA ASP A 316 15.25 0.34 21.37
C ASP A 316 14.91 0.53 19.89
N GLY A 317 15.43 -0.36 19.04
CA GLY A 317 15.12 -0.43 17.64
C GLY A 317 14.18 -1.60 17.29
N GLY A 318 13.63 -1.57 16.11
CA GLY A 318 12.73 -2.62 15.60
C GLY A 318 13.38 -4.02 15.51
N ASN A 319 14.71 -4.08 15.49
CA ASN A 319 15.50 -5.32 15.54
C ASN A 319 15.25 -6.16 16.82
N LEU A 320 14.63 -5.58 17.85
CA LEU A 320 14.25 -6.31 19.06
C LEU A 320 12.96 -7.12 18.91
N TYR A 321 12.08 -6.81 17.97
CA TYR A 321 10.78 -7.47 17.84
C TYR A 321 10.83 -9.00 17.77
N PRO A 322 11.76 -9.64 17.04
CA PRO A 322 11.85 -11.09 17.05
C PRO A 322 12.08 -11.68 18.44
N PHE A 323 12.80 -10.96 19.30
CA PHE A 323 13.07 -11.39 20.67
C PHE A 323 11.94 -11.02 21.63
N MET A 324 11.35 -9.84 21.49
CA MET A 324 10.19 -9.40 22.27
C MET A 324 9.03 -10.38 22.09
N VAL A 325 8.72 -10.77 20.84
CA VAL A 325 7.69 -11.76 20.55
C VAL A 325 7.94 -13.08 21.25
N ARG A 326 9.20 -13.54 21.35
CA ARG A 326 9.58 -14.80 22.02
C ARG A 326 9.52 -14.74 23.53
N LYS A 327 9.90 -13.59 24.12
CA LYS A 327 10.20 -13.45 25.56
C LYS A 327 9.06 -12.81 26.36
N MET A 328 8.27 -11.94 25.73
CA MET A 328 7.19 -11.21 26.42
C MET A 328 5.86 -11.97 26.35
N PRO A 329 4.87 -11.61 27.16
CA PRO A 329 3.53 -12.18 27.08
C PRO A 329 2.93 -12.03 25.68
N LYS A 330 2.29 -13.11 25.20
CA LYS A 330 1.62 -13.13 23.89
C LYS A 330 0.54 -12.04 23.82
N ARG A 331 0.51 -11.30 22.73
CA ARG A 331 -0.56 -10.36 22.41
C ARG A 331 -1.62 -11.06 21.57
N ASN A 332 -2.89 -10.76 21.77
CA ASN A 332 -3.98 -11.31 20.97
C ASN A 332 -4.15 -10.47 19.70
N ILE A 333 -3.24 -10.66 18.74
CA ILE A 333 -3.20 -9.92 17.46
C ILE A 333 -3.08 -10.88 16.28
N ARG A 334 -3.59 -10.44 15.13
CA ARG A 334 -3.50 -11.10 13.83
C ARG A 334 -2.58 -10.28 12.92
N VAL A 335 -1.59 -10.91 12.29
CA VAL A 335 -0.53 -10.21 11.56
C VAL A 335 -0.37 -10.75 10.15
N TRP A 336 -0.65 -9.92 9.14
CA TRP A 336 -0.19 -10.13 7.78
C TRP A 336 1.17 -9.48 7.59
N MET A 337 2.12 -10.23 7.05
CA MET A 337 3.46 -9.75 6.73
C MET A 337 3.85 -10.14 5.30
N SER A 338 4.58 -9.26 4.61
CA SER A 338 5.28 -9.62 3.37
C SER A 338 6.64 -8.95 3.30
N ASP A 339 7.59 -9.62 2.61
CA ASP A 339 8.94 -9.14 2.36
C ASP A 339 9.55 -9.90 1.18
N GLY A 340 10.74 -9.53 0.70
CA GLY A 340 11.39 -10.17 -0.42
C GLY A 340 12.90 -10.22 -0.32
N THR A 341 13.53 -11.15 -1.08
CA THR A 341 14.99 -11.34 -1.09
C THR A 341 15.76 -10.14 -1.57
N ASP A 342 15.16 -9.30 -2.42
CA ASP A 342 15.78 -8.14 -3.05
C ASP A 342 15.48 -6.84 -2.30
N ASP A 343 14.96 -6.95 -1.05
CA ASP A 343 14.75 -5.82 -0.14
C ASP A 343 16.07 -5.28 0.41
N LEU A 344 16.03 -4.20 1.16
CA LEU A 344 17.17 -3.44 1.65
C LEU A 344 18.12 -4.24 2.56
N GLU A 345 19.39 -4.01 2.34
CA GLU A 345 20.46 -4.30 3.28
C GLU A 345 21.37 -3.10 3.41
N ASN A 346 21.56 -2.58 4.61
CA ASN A 346 22.37 -1.40 4.88
C ASN A 346 22.85 -1.37 6.34
N THR A 347 23.38 -0.22 6.81
CA THR A 347 23.90 -0.06 8.17
C THR A 347 22.87 -0.27 9.28
N HIS A 348 21.56 -0.24 8.95
CA HIS A 348 20.49 -0.51 9.92
C HIS A 348 20.12 -1.98 10.02
N GLY A 349 20.57 -2.81 9.08
CA GLY A 349 20.32 -4.25 9.04
C GLY A 349 19.81 -4.74 7.69
N SER A 350 19.41 -6.01 7.65
CA SER A 350 18.83 -6.68 6.49
C SER A 350 17.32 -6.85 6.71
N TRP A 351 16.48 -6.21 5.90
CA TRP A 351 15.02 -6.32 5.98
C TRP A 351 14.56 -7.77 5.80
N PRO A 352 15.01 -8.52 4.76
CA PRO A 352 14.62 -9.92 4.57
C PRO A 352 14.92 -10.80 5.78
N LEU A 353 16.14 -10.70 6.32
CA LEU A 353 16.54 -11.56 7.44
C LEU A 353 15.76 -11.25 8.71
N GLN A 354 15.49 -9.98 8.98
CA GLN A 354 14.72 -9.57 10.15
C GLN A 354 13.24 -9.97 10.02
N ALA A 355 12.65 -9.85 8.82
CA ALA A 355 11.29 -10.30 8.56
C ALA A 355 11.15 -11.82 8.75
N ILE A 356 12.10 -12.60 8.22
CA ILE A 356 12.15 -14.07 8.42
C ILE A 356 12.28 -14.42 9.91
N GLN A 357 13.15 -13.71 10.64
CA GLN A 357 13.34 -13.96 12.08
C GLN A 357 12.09 -13.63 12.88
N LEU A 358 11.39 -12.54 12.55
CA LEU A 358 10.11 -12.17 13.16
C LEU A 358 9.04 -13.21 12.86
N ALA A 359 8.89 -13.64 11.60
CA ALA A 359 7.93 -14.67 11.21
C ALA A 359 8.16 -15.99 11.96
N ASN A 360 9.44 -16.42 12.10
CA ASN A 360 9.78 -17.58 12.94
C ASN A 360 9.40 -17.39 14.41
N SER A 361 9.48 -16.17 14.92
CA SER A 361 9.14 -15.85 16.31
C SER A 361 7.64 -15.87 16.54
N LEU A 362 6.86 -15.31 15.60
CA LEU A 362 5.40 -15.39 15.58
C LEU A 362 4.92 -16.85 15.53
N LYS A 363 5.54 -17.67 14.65
CA LYS A 363 5.25 -19.10 14.54
C LYS A 363 5.53 -19.84 15.83
N MET A 364 6.71 -19.63 16.44
CA MET A 364 7.09 -20.27 17.70
C MET A 364 6.11 -19.97 18.85
N ARG A 365 5.52 -18.77 18.83
CA ARG A 365 4.57 -18.31 19.86
C ARG A 365 3.11 -18.53 19.45
N GLU A 366 2.88 -19.24 18.36
CA GLU A 366 1.54 -19.57 17.85
C GLU A 366 0.63 -18.36 17.66
N TYR A 367 1.18 -17.25 17.12
CA TYR A 367 0.38 -16.10 16.71
C TYR A 367 -0.46 -16.47 15.48
N ASP A 368 -1.59 -15.80 15.32
CA ASP A 368 -2.33 -15.80 14.06
C ASP A 368 -1.62 -14.87 13.08
N PHE A 369 -0.83 -15.44 12.17
CA PHE A 369 -0.05 -14.67 11.20
C PHE A 369 -0.05 -15.33 9.82
N HIS A 370 0.21 -14.53 8.81
CA HIS A 370 0.54 -14.98 7.45
C HIS A 370 1.81 -14.25 7.00
N PHE A 371 2.75 -14.99 6.45
CA PHE A 371 3.98 -14.41 5.92
C PHE A 371 4.18 -14.79 4.47
N ARG A 372 4.12 -13.79 3.60
CA ARG A 372 4.45 -13.92 2.19
C ARG A 372 5.89 -13.46 1.96
N PHE A 373 6.73 -14.35 1.48
CA PHE A 373 8.14 -14.07 1.20
C PHE A 373 8.47 -14.44 -0.24
N GLY A 374 8.99 -13.49 -1.01
CA GLY A 374 9.27 -13.66 -2.43
C GLY A 374 10.60 -13.01 -2.85
N VAL A 375 10.62 -12.43 -4.04
CA VAL A 375 11.79 -11.76 -4.65
C VAL A 375 11.60 -10.25 -4.78
N ALA A 376 10.60 -9.69 -4.10
CA ALA A 376 10.27 -8.27 -4.16
C ALA A 376 11.43 -7.39 -3.64
N THR A 377 11.52 -6.19 -4.20
CA THR A 377 12.40 -5.10 -3.76
C THR A 377 11.72 -4.28 -2.66
N HIS A 378 12.41 -3.24 -2.15
CA HIS A 378 11.84 -2.32 -1.17
C HIS A 378 10.91 -1.30 -1.82
N ASP A 379 9.79 -1.79 -2.37
CA ASP A 379 8.72 -0.94 -2.92
C ASP A 379 7.33 -1.54 -2.67
N SER A 380 6.29 -0.81 -3.08
CA SER A 380 4.90 -1.15 -2.81
C SER A 380 4.29 -2.17 -3.78
N ALA A 381 5.03 -2.68 -4.76
CA ALA A 381 4.43 -3.50 -5.82
C ALA A 381 3.86 -4.81 -5.29
N GLN A 382 4.59 -5.49 -4.38
CA GLN A 382 4.09 -6.72 -3.77
C GLN A 382 2.88 -6.46 -2.89
N ALA A 383 2.90 -5.39 -2.08
CA ALA A 383 1.76 -4.98 -1.25
C ALA A 383 0.51 -4.72 -2.10
N ALA A 384 0.68 -4.07 -3.26
CA ALA A 384 -0.42 -3.78 -4.18
C ALA A 384 -1.07 -5.03 -4.77
N ILE A 385 -0.27 -6.05 -5.08
CA ILE A 385 -0.77 -7.34 -5.57
C ILE A 385 -1.49 -8.09 -4.46
N ASP A 386 -0.91 -8.10 -3.27
CA ASP A 386 -1.41 -8.86 -2.13
C ASP A 386 -2.64 -8.21 -1.47
N LEU A 387 -2.91 -6.93 -1.72
CA LEU A 387 -3.91 -6.17 -0.97
C LEU A 387 -5.30 -6.81 -0.93
N PRO A 388 -5.88 -7.33 -2.04
CA PRO A 388 -7.17 -8.00 -1.97
C PRO A 388 -7.16 -9.24 -1.07
N GLU A 389 -6.13 -10.06 -1.16
CA GLU A 389 -5.97 -11.27 -0.34
C GLU A 389 -5.68 -10.91 1.11
N SER A 390 -4.76 -9.99 1.37
CA SER A 390 -4.36 -9.61 2.72
C SER A 390 -5.49 -8.98 3.52
N LEU A 391 -6.29 -8.10 2.91
CA LEU A 391 -7.46 -7.53 3.57
C LEU A 391 -8.52 -8.60 3.86
N THR A 392 -8.80 -9.49 2.89
CA THR A 392 -9.73 -10.61 3.09
C THR A 392 -9.25 -11.52 4.23
N TRP A 393 -7.96 -11.84 4.26
CA TRP A 393 -7.37 -12.66 5.31
C TRP A 393 -7.41 -11.99 6.69
N LEU A 394 -7.10 -10.69 6.76
CA LEU A 394 -7.13 -9.93 8.03
C LEU A 394 -8.54 -9.85 8.61
N TRP A 395 -9.55 -9.67 7.76
CA TRP A 395 -10.94 -9.53 8.19
C TRP A 395 -11.74 -10.82 8.14
N ARG A 396 -11.10 -11.97 7.83
CA ARG A 396 -11.79 -13.27 7.81
C ARG A 396 -12.48 -13.57 9.14
N GLY A 397 -13.72 -14.03 9.08
CA GLY A 397 -14.50 -14.37 10.26
C GLY A 397 -14.94 -13.17 11.13
N TYR A 398 -14.78 -11.93 10.63
CA TYR A 398 -15.25 -10.77 11.37
C TYR A 398 -16.76 -10.82 11.58
N ASP A 399 -17.20 -10.69 12.83
CA ASP A 399 -18.59 -10.65 13.26
C ASP A 399 -18.85 -9.31 13.96
N PRO A 400 -19.72 -8.43 13.41
CA PRO A 400 -20.01 -7.13 14.01
C PRO A 400 -20.70 -7.21 15.37
N ALA A 401 -21.24 -8.38 15.75
CA ALA A 401 -21.84 -8.60 17.07
C ALA A 401 -20.77 -8.81 18.17
N LYS A 402 -19.52 -9.12 17.78
CA LYS A 402 -18.41 -9.34 18.72
C LYS A 402 -17.60 -8.07 18.96
N THR A 403 -16.95 -8.01 20.12
CA THR A 403 -15.94 -7.00 20.50
C THR A 403 -14.59 -7.62 20.77
N SER A 404 -14.51 -8.95 20.79
CA SER A 404 -13.27 -9.70 21.01
C SER A 404 -13.38 -11.09 20.39
N GLU A 405 -12.24 -11.64 20.03
CA GLU A 405 -12.06 -13.03 19.60
C GLU A 405 -10.63 -13.44 19.93
N GLU A 406 -10.42 -14.69 20.34
CA GLU A 406 -9.07 -15.23 20.46
C GLU A 406 -8.57 -15.61 19.06
N PHE A 407 -7.52 -14.93 18.59
CA PHE A 407 -6.89 -15.23 17.32
C PHE A 407 -5.99 -16.46 17.47
N THR A 408 -6.27 -17.48 16.68
CA THR A 408 -5.50 -18.73 16.65
C THR A 408 -4.71 -18.82 15.34
N MET A 409 -3.54 -19.47 15.41
CA MET A 409 -2.66 -19.62 14.25
C MET A 409 -3.41 -20.24 13.06
N ASP A 410 -3.22 -19.63 11.89
CA ASP A 410 -3.71 -20.17 10.63
C ASP A 410 -3.12 -21.59 10.41
N PRO A 411 -3.95 -22.62 10.20
CA PRO A 411 -3.46 -23.97 9.93
C PRO A 411 -2.45 -24.04 8.79
N ALA A 412 -2.61 -23.21 7.75
CA ALA A 412 -1.68 -23.15 6.64
C ALA A 412 -0.27 -22.69 7.06
N GLU A 413 -0.16 -21.81 8.06
CA GLU A 413 1.12 -21.40 8.61
C GLU A 413 1.67 -22.41 9.64
N LYS A 414 0.78 -23.11 10.37
CA LYS A 414 1.17 -24.13 11.33
C LYS A 414 1.93 -25.28 10.66
N ASP A 415 1.48 -25.71 9.52
CA ASP A 415 2.04 -26.87 8.79
C ASP A 415 3.31 -26.54 8.01
N LYS A 416 3.59 -25.26 7.72
CA LYS A 416 4.84 -24.85 7.08
C LYS A 416 6.05 -25.09 8.01
N PRO A 417 7.20 -25.50 7.48
CA PRO A 417 8.43 -25.57 8.29
C PRO A 417 8.89 -24.17 8.72
N TYR A 418 9.73 -24.09 9.74
CA TYR A 418 10.49 -22.87 10.00
C TYR A 418 11.37 -22.54 8.80
N TYR A 419 11.56 -21.23 8.53
CA TYR A 419 12.41 -20.78 7.43
C TYR A 419 13.85 -21.24 7.62
N ARG A 420 14.48 -21.72 6.54
CA ARG A 420 15.84 -22.26 6.52
C ARG A 420 16.61 -21.65 5.34
N VAL A 421 17.91 -21.60 5.51
CA VAL A 421 18.85 -21.24 4.45
C VAL A 421 19.40 -22.52 3.84
N THR A 422 19.39 -22.64 2.52
CA THR A 422 20.07 -23.72 1.81
C THR A 422 21.55 -23.38 1.63
N ILE A 423 22.44 -24.28 2.07
CA ILE A 423 23.89 -24.14 1.88
C ILE A 423 24.27 -24.93 0.62
N SER A 424 24.16 -24.27 -0.54
CA SER A 424 24.36 -24.94 -1.84
C SER A 424 25.79 -25.38 -2.10
N ASN A 425 26.78 -24.66 -1.56
CA ASN A 425 28.18 -25.02 -1.72
C ASN A 425 28.61 -26.27 -0.95
N ARG A 426 27.76 -26.83 -0.09
CA ARG A 426 28.03 -28.12 0.58
C ARG A 426 28.14 -29.30 -0.38
N GLU A 427 27.43 -29.21 -1.49
CA GLU A 427 27.42 -30.27 -2.51
C GLU A 427 28.61 -30.21 -3.45
N ALA A 428 29.44 -29.18 -3.32
CA ALA A 428 30.62 -28.99 -4.15
C ALA A 428 31.89 -29.71 -3.61
N TRP A 429 31.80 -30.43 -2.49
CA TRP A 429 32.92 -31.13 -1.85
C TRP A 429 32.92 -32.62 -2.14
#